data_86271ae8dd2dfc7a3d1c87fad4a2399b
#
_entry.id   86271ae8dd2dfc7a3d1c87fad4a2399b
#
_cell.length_a   1.000
_cell.length_b   1.000
_cell.length_c   1.000
_cell.angle_alpha   90.00
_cell.angle_beta   90.00
_cell.angle_gamma   90.00
#
_symmetry.space_group_name_H-M   'P 1'
#
loop_
_entity.id
_entity.type
_entity.pdbx_description
1 polymer ?
#
loop_
_entity_poly.entity_id
_entity_poly.type
_entity_poly.pdbx_seq_one_letter_code
_entity_poly.pdbx_strand_id
1 'polypeptide(L)'
;MKHILSELEDRRAAAKLGGGQKRIDAQHKRGKLTARERLELLLDPGSFEEFDMFVEHRNTDFGADKNRIPGDGVVTGWGTINGRMVYVFAKDFTVFGGSLSETHAQKICKIQDMALQNRAPVIGVFDAGGARIQEGVGSLAGYGEVFKRNVESSGVIPQISVIMGPCAGGDVYSPAMTDFIFMVRDTSYMFITGPDVVKTVTHEDVTPEQLGGAKVHTTKSSVADNAYENDVICLEEMRRLYDFLPLNNLDQPPSWPTNDPPTREEMSLDTLVPENPNKPYDMKELILKVADEGDFFEIGEAFARNMITGFGRIEGRTVGFVANQPMVLAGVLDSDASRKGARFVRFCDCFNIPIVTFVDVPGFLPGLAQEHGGIIKHGAKLLFAFTEATSPKVTVITRKAYGGAYDVMASKHMRADVNYAWPTAQIAVMGAKGAVEIIFRQDIGDKDAIAARTKEYEDRFLNPFVAAGRGYIDDVIRPHSTRWRIARALRMLKNKQVPHIWKKHDNIPL
;
A
#
# COMPACT_ATOMS: atom_id res chain seq x y z
N MET A 1 34.62 36.12 -16.21
CA MET A 1 34.23 34.73 -15.86
C MET A 1 34.20 34.49 -14.36
N LYS A 2 35.28 34.75 -13.58
CA LYS A 2 35.30 34.53 -12.11
C LYS A 2 34.17 35.26 -11.36
N HIS A 3 33.89 36.52 -11.70
CA HIS A 3 32.78 37.27 -11.09
C HIS A 3 31.40 36.65 -11.40
N ILE A 4 31.20 36.22 -12.65
CA ILE A 4 29.93 35.60 -13.06
C ILE A 4 29.71 34.27 -12.34
N LEU A 5 30.75 33.46 -12.17
CA LEU A 5 30.70 32.22 -11.42
C LEU A 5 30.42 32.46 -9.93
N SER A 6 31.06 33.50 -9.34
CA SER A 6 30.78 33.89 -7.95
C SER A 6 29.32 34.31 -7.78
N GLU A 7 28.78 35.12 -8.68
CA GLU A 7 27.36 35.50 -8.66
C GLU A 7 26.43 34.30 -8.76
N LEU A 8 26.74 33.30 -9.61
CA LEU A 8 25.99 32.08 -9.71
C LEU A 8 25.97 31.32 -8.37
N GLU A 9 27.11 31.16 -7.73
CA GLU A 9 27.20 30.46 -6.45
C GLU A 9 26.46 31.21 -5.33
N ASP A 10 26.52 32.54 -5.32
CA ASP A 10 25.78 33.38 -4.37
C ASP A 10 24.27 33.22 -4.56
N ARG A 11 23.78 33.21 -5.81
CA ARG A 11 22.34 32.98 -6.11
C ARG A 11 21.91 31.56 -5.74
N ARG A 12 22.75 30.56 -5.99
CA ARG A 12 22.48 29.18 -5.57
C ARG A 12 22.42 29.03 -4.05
N ALA A 13 23.34 29.63 -3.34
CA ALA A 13 23.35 29.64 -1.88
C ALA A 13 22.09 30.32 -1.31
N ALA A 14 21.68 31.45 -1.87
CA ALA A 14 20.46 32.13 -1.49
C ALA A 14 19.20 31.27 -1.75
N ALA A 15 19.11 30.61 -2.91
CA ALA A 15 18.01 29.73 -3.23
C ALA A 15 17.93 28.52 -2.30
N LYS A 16 19.08 27.96 -1.90
CA LYS A 16 19.14 26.83 -0.95
C LYS A 16 18.67 27.20 0.46
N LEU A 17 18.80 28.46 0.87
CA LEU A 17 18.31 28.94 2.17
C LEU A 17 16.77 28.99 2.26
N GLY A 18 16.06 28.92 1.12
CA GLY A 18 14.60 28.95 1.12
C GLY A 18 14.03 30.14 1.92
N GLY A 19 13.28 29.87 2.97
CA GLY A 19 12.71 30.90 3.84
C GLY A 19 13.69 31.54 4.82
N GLY A 20 14.97 31.19 4.78
CA GLY A 20 16.04 31.72 5.61
C GLY A 20 16.28 30.94 6.91
N GLN A 21 17.48 31.14 7.48
CA GLN A 21 17.99 30.37 8.63
C GLN A 21 17.02 30.30 9.81
N LYS A 22 16.38 31.41 10.16
CA LYS A 22 15.42 31.45 11.28
C LYS A 22 14.26 30.47 11.10
N ARG A 23 13.78 30.28 9.87
CA ARG A 23 12.67 29.34 9.57
C ARG A 23 13.18 27.89 9.51
N ILE A 24 14.41 27.69 9.05
CA ILE A 24 15.08 26.39 9.11
C ILE A 24 15.24 25.96 10.57
N ASP A 25 15.77 26.83 11.44
CA ASP A 25 15.92 26.53 12.87
C ASP A 25 14.58 26.22 13.55
N ALA A 26 13.49 26.90 13.13
CA ALA A 26 12.16 26.63 13.63
C ALA A 26 11.61 25.23 13.17
N GLN A 27 11.99 24.77 11.97
CA GLN A 27 11.68 23.40 11.49
C GLN A 27 12.41 22.37 12.37
N HIS A 28 13.72 22.53 12.54
CA HIS A 28 14.54 21.64 13.36
C HIS A 28 14.07 21.58 14.82
N LYS A 29 13.70 22.71 15.40
CA LYS A 29 13.13 22.77 16.76
C LYS A 29 11.85 21.95 16.92
N ARG A 30 11.12 21.72 15.85
CA ARG A 30 9.92 20.86 15.83
C ARG A 30 10.24 19.38 15.56
N GLY A 31 11.51 19.00 15.49
CA GLY A 31 11.96 17.65 15.15
C GLY A 31 11.78 17.29 13.67
N LYS A 32 11.69 18.28 12.78
CA LYS A 32 11.45 18.10 11.35
C LYS A 32 12.68 18.51 10.54
N LEU A 33 12.97 17.81 9.48
CA LEU A 33 13.97 18.17 8.49
C LEU A 33 13.39 19.19 7.48
N THR A 34 14.30 19.89 6.79
CA THR A 34 13.94 20.72 5.63
C THR A 34 13.67 19.86 4.40
N ALA A 35 13.03 20.44 3.37
CA ALA A 35 12.77 19.73 2.11
C ALA A 35 14.09 19.21 1.47
N ARG A 36 15.17 19.98 1.53
CA ARG A 36 16.46 19.57 0.96
C ARG A 36 17.12 18.45 1.73
N GLU A 37 17.16 18.53 3.06
CA GLU A 37 17.70 17.48 3.93
C GLU A 37 16.93 16.16 3.73
N ARG A 38 15.61 16.21 3.53
CA ARG A 38 14.79 15.03 3.22
C ARG A 38 15.18 14.40 1.89
N LEU A 39 15.43 15.21 0.86
CA LEU A 39 15.87 14.69 -0.45
C LEU A 39 17.30 14.13 -0.39
N GLU A 40 18.20 14.76 0.38
CA GLU A 40 19.55 14.25 0.60
C GLU A 40 19.58 12.87 1.29
N LEU A 41 18.63 12.60 2.19
CA LEU A 41 18.48 11.28 2.82
C LEU A 41 17.77 10.28 1.93
N LEU A 42 16.79 10.72 1.15
CA LEU A 42 16.02 9.85 0.27
C LEU A 42 16.82 9.34 -0.92
N LEU A 43 17.61 10.20 -1.53
CA LEU A 43 18.34 9.92 -2.77
C LEU A 43 19.77 9.44 -2.50
N ASP A 44 20.33 8.76 -3.49
CA ASP A 44 21.73 8.36 -3.43
C ASP A 44 22.64 9.58 -3.40
N PRO A 45 23.73 9.57 -2.61
CA PRO A 45 24.65 10.70 -2.50
C PRO A 45 25.14 11.18 -3.86
N GLY A 46 24.97 12.47 -4.13
CA GLY A 46 25.42 13.11 -5.35
C GLY A 46 24.60 12.83 -6.60
N SER A 47 23.47 12.10 -6.49
CA SER A 47 22.60 11.78 -7.64
C SER A 47 21.55 12.85 -7.94
N PHE A 48 21.29 13.77 -7.01
CA PHE A 48 20.20 14.72 -7.16
C PHE A 48 20.52 15.84 -8.16
N GLU A 49 19.70 15.93 -9.20
CA GLU A 49 19.67 17.04 -10.17
C GLU A 49 18.42 17.88 -9.94
N GLU A 50 18.63 19.09 -9.40
CA GLU A 50 17.53 20.02 -9.11
C GLU A 50 17.11 20.78 -10.36
N PHE A 51 15.81 20.83 -10.61
CA PHE A 51 15.21 21.65 -11.66
C PHE A 51 14.48 22.86 -11.08
N ASP A 52 14.50 23.97 -11.83
CA ASP A 52 13.73 25.19 -11.51
C ASP A 52 14.07 25.81 -10.14
N MET A 53 15.32 25.69 -9.69
CA MET A 53 15.84 26.28 -8.44
C MET A 53 15.60 27.79 -8.35
N PHE A 54 15.68 28.53 -9.48
CA PHE A 54 15.58 29.98 -9.54
C PHE A 54 14.17 30.47 -9.90
N VAL A 55 13.20 29.57 -10.09
CA VAL A 55 11.82 29.96 -10.41
C VAL A 55 11.17 30.64 -9.23
N GLU A 56 10.47 31.75 -9.49
CA GLU A 56 9.76 32.55 -8.50
C GLU A 56 8.29 32.67 -8.89
N HIS A 57 7.41 32.93 -7.90
CA HIS A 57 6.00 33.20 -8.18
C HIS A 57 5.83 34.51 -8.98
N ARG A 58 4.72 34.64 -9.68
CA ARG A 58 4.40 35.80 -10.54
C ARG A 58 3.34 36.69 -9.92
N ASN A 59 2.87 36.38 -8.72
CA ASN A 59 1.81 37.14 -8.04
C ASN A 59 2.31 38.55 -7.69
N THR A 60 1.53 39.55 -7.97
CA THR A 60 1.76 40.96 -7.61
C THR A 60 0.76 41.49 -6.60
N ASP A 61 -0.33 40.73 -6.32
CA ASP A 61 -1.39 41.15 -5.41
C ASP A 61 -0.93 41.15 -3.95
N PHE A 62 -1.52 41.98 -3.16
CA PHE A 62 -1.25 42.13 -1.72
C PHE A 62 0.23 42.35 -1.39
N GLY A 63 1.03 42.94 -2.32
CA GLY A 63 2.44 43.22 -2.12
C GLY A 63 3.35 42.00 -2.23
N ALA A 64 2.87 40.92 -2.84
CA ALA A 64 3.63 39.69 -3.04
C ALA A 64 4.90 39.89 -3.90
N ASP A 65 4.87 40.88 -4.81
CA ASP A 65 6.01 41.29 -5.62
C ASP A 65 7.25 41.69 -4.84
N LYS A 66 7.08 42.10 -3.56
CA LYS A 66 8.17 42.51 -2.66
C LYS A 66 8.83 41.33 -1.94
N ASN A 67 8.25 40.15 -2.05
CA ASN A 67 8.72 38.96 -1.33
C ASN A 67 8.77 37.76 -2.28
N ARG A 68 9.72 37.74 -3.17
CA ARG A 68 9.97 36.64 -4.11
C ARG A 68 11.11 35.78 -3.59
N ILE A 69 10.83 34.52 -3.36
CA ILE A 69 11.80 33.54 -2.88
C ILE A 69 12.04 32.50 -3.99
N PRO A 70 13.30 32.31 -4.43
CA PRO A 70 13.62 31.32 -5.44
C PRO A 70 13.15 29.91 -5.04
N GLY A 71 12.68 29.14 -6.01
CA GLY A 71 12.13 27.81 -5.81
C GLY A 71 10.66 27.76 -5.44
N ASP A 72 10.07 28.89 -5.02
CA ASP A 72 8.65 29.09 -4.72
C ASP A 72 8.03 27.98 -3.83
N GLY A 73 8.77 27.56 -2.81
CA GLY A 73 8.27 26.64 -1.78
C GLY A 73 8.21 25.17 -2.19
N VAL A 74 8.85 24.77 -3.29
CA VAL A 74 8.99 23.35 -3.66
C VAL A 74 10.35 23.09 -4.32
N VAL A 75 11.05 22.08 -3.84
CA VAL A 75 12.27 21.58 -4.44
C VAL A 75 11.91 20.43 -5.38
N THR A 76 12.31 20.51 -6.63
CA THR A 76 11.91 19.56 -7.68
C THR A 76 13.12 19.07 -8.47
N GLY A 77 13.12 17.84 -8.90
CA GLY A 77 14.20 17.26 -9.69
C GLY A 77 14.09 15.76 -9.83
N TRP A 78 15.20 15.13 -10.12
CA TRP A 78 15.32 13.68 -10.19
C TRP A 78 16.64 13.23 -9.56
N GLY A 79 16.71 11.95 -9.26
CA GLY A 79 17.91 11.31 -8.75
C GLY A 79 17.78 9.80 -8.81
N THR A 80 18.56 9.10 -7.99
CA THR A 80 18.48 7.64 -7.89
C THR A 80 18.25 7.20 -6.44
N ILE A 81 17.61 6.04 -6.29
CA ILE A 81 17.56 5.26 -5.06
C ILE A 81 18.14 3.88 -5.39
N ASN A 82 19.25 3.54 -4.74
CA ASN A 82 20.00 2.31 -5.01
C ASN A 82 20.30 2.12 -6.51
N GLY A 83 20.74 3.22 -7.17
CA GLY A 83 21.10 3.26 -8.59
C GLY A 83 19.90 3.30 -9.56
N ARG A 84 18.65 3.32 -9.07
CA ARG A 84 17.44 3.31 -9.89
C ARG A 84 16.79 4.68 -9.93
N MET A 85 16.40 5.15 -11.12
CA MET A 85 15.87 6.50 -11.37
C MET A 85 14.56 6.75 -10.65
N VAL A 86 14.43 7.94 -10.06
CA VAL A 86 13.20 8.44 -9.44
C VAL A 86 13.07 9.95 -9.64
N TYR A 87 11.87 10.42 -9.91
CA TYR A 87 11.52 11.83 -9.90
C TYR A 87 10.97 12.23 -8.55
N VAL A 88 11.33 13.41 -8.07
CA VAL A 88 10.98 13.87 -6.73
C VAL A 88 10.51 15.31 -6.72
N PHE A 89 9.57 15.60 -5.83
CA PHE A 89 9.29 16.95 -5.39
C PHE A 89 9.14 16.97 -3.86
N ALA A 90 9.66 18.01 -3.21
CA ALA A 90 9.55 18.18 -1.77
C ALA A 90 9.08 19.60 -1.46
N LYS A 91 7.92 19.72 -0.81
CA LYS A 91 7.38 21.00 -0.40
C LYS A 91 8.17 21.56 0.77
N ASP A 92 8.57 22.82 0.65
CA ASP A 92 9.38 23.51 1.63
C ASP A 92 8.52 24.42 2.52
N PHE A 93 8.23 23.94 3.72
CA PHE A 93 7.43 24.66 4.69
C PHE A 93 8.07 26.01 5.12
N THR A 94 9.39 26.17 4.95
CA THR A 94 10.08 27.42 5.26
C THR A 94 9.69 28.57 4.33
N VAL A 95 9.20 28.23 3.11
CA VAL A 95 8.81 29.19 2.07
C VAL A 95 7.29 29.24 1.96
N PHE A 96 6.68 30.31 2.44
CA PHE A 96 5.23 30.52 2.41
C PHE A 96 4.41 29.35 3.01
N GLY A 97 4.97 28.64 4.01
CA GLY A 97 4.35 27.47 4.60
C GLY A 97 4.16 26.32 3.61
N GLY A 98 4.99 26.20 2.57
CA GLY A 98 4.88 25.18 1.52
C GLY A 98 3.61 25.30 0.68
N SER A 99 2.86 26.42 0.78
CA SER A 99 1.58 26.57 0.11
C SER A 99 1.70 26.59 -1.40
N LEU A 100 0.74 25.96 -2.08
CA LEU A 100 0.74 25.81 -3.53
C LEU A 100 0.29 27.08 -4.22
N SER A 101 1.19 27.68 -4.99
CA SER A 101 0.91 28.74 -5.98
C SER A 101 0.75 28.13 -7.37
N GLU A 102 0.35 28.91 -8.34
CA GLU A 102 0.35 28.50 -9.76
C GLU A 102 1.76 28.03 -10.20
N THR A 103 2.79 28.79 -9.87
CA THR A 103 4.18 28.48 -10.23
C THR A 103 4.71 27.23 -9.50
N HIS A 104 4.41 27.10 -8.23
CA HIS A 104 4.72 25.90 -7.45
C HIS A 104 4.08 24.65 -8.09
N ALA A 105 2.81 24.74 -8.47
CA ALA A 105 2.11 23.66 -9.19
C ALA A 105 2.76 23.32 -10.54
N GLN A 106 3.14 24.34 -11.34
CA GLN A 106 3.82 24.14 -12.62
C GLN A 106 5.14 23.37 -12.47
N LYS A 107 5.89 23.60 -11.40
CA LYS A 107 7.11 22.82 -11.09
C LYS A 107 6.80 21.36 -10.80
N ILE A 108 5.77 21.08 -10.00
CA ILE A 108 5.33 19.70 -9.70
C ILE A 108 4.83 19.01 -10.98
N CYS A 109 4.00 19.69 -11.79
CA CYS A 109 3.49 19.17 -13.03
C CYS A 109 4.61 18.80 -14.01
N LYS A 110 5.65 19.63 -14.11
CA LYS A 110 6.83 19.33 -14.94
C LYS A 110 7.50 18.02 -14.51
N ILE A 111 7.65 17.81 -13.20
CA ILE A 111 8.24 16.56 -12.66
C ILE A 111 7.35 15.35 -12.96
N GLN A 112 6.05 15.47 -12.77
CA GLN A 112 5.10 14.40 -13.10
C GLN A 112 5.12 14.06 -14.60
N ASP A 113 5.13 15.06 -15.47
CA ASP A 113 5.21 14.87 -16.94
C ASP A 113 6.52 14.17 -17.33
N MET A 114 7.65 14.60 -16.76
CA MET A 114 8.95 13.99 -17.02
C MET A 114 9.02 12.56 -16.51
N ALA A 115 8.49 12.29 -15.34
CA ALA A 115 8.43 10.95 -14.77
C ALA A 115 7.62 10.01 -15.66
N LEU A 116 6.44 10.43 -16.09
CA LEU A 116 5.59 9.65 -16.99
C LEU A 116 6.27 9.39 -18.34
N GLN A 117 6.89 10.41 -18.94
CA GLN A 117 7.60 10.31 -20.22
C GLN A 117 8.83 9.40 -20.14
N ASN A 118 9.53 9.42 -19.02
CA ASN A 118 10.73 8.60 -18.78
C ASN A 118 10.43 7.27 -18.08
N ARG A 119 9.15 6.97 -17.82
CA ARG A 119 8.68 5.71 -17.21
C ARG A 119 9.38 5.40 -15.89
N ALA A 120 9.45 6.40 -15.04
CA ALA A 120 10.08 6.29 -13.73
C ALA A 120 9.13 6.75 -12.61
N PRO A 121 9.26 6.20 -11.39
CA PRO A 121 8.39 6.55 -10.28
C PRO A 121 8.49 8.02 -9.87
N VAL A 122 7.44 8.52 -9.22
CA VAL A 122 7.39 9.83 -8.56
C VAL A 122 7.23 9.66 -7.06
N ILE A 123 8.08 10.34 -6.29
CA ILE A 123 7.94 10.46 -4.84
C ILE A 123 7.71 11.93 -4.50
N GLY A 124 6.56 12.22 -3.87
CA GLY A 124 6.22 13.53 -3.33
C GLY A 124 6.38 13.60 -1.82
N VAL A 125 7.11 14.60 -1.33
CA VAL A 125 7.24 14.89 0.10
C VAL A 125 6.37 16.10 0.42
N PHE A 126 5.41 15.92 1.33
CA PHE A 126 4.38 16.91 1.66
C PHE A 126 4.63 17.51 3.04
N ASP A 127 4.73 18.81 3.07
CA ASP A 127 4.83 19.63 4.28
C ASP A 127 4.30 21.03 3.95
N ALA A 128 2.96 21.20 3.97
CA ALA A 128 2.32 22.39 3.42
C ALA A 128 0.98 22.73 4.07
N GLY A 129 0.69 24.01 4.10
CA GLY A 129 -0.57 24.56 4.61
C GLY A 129 -1.74 24.59 3.62
N GLY A 130 -1.60 24.01 2.43
CA GLY A 130 -2.65 23.99 1.39
C GLY A 130 -2.47 25.06 0.32
N ALA A 131 -3.56 25.62 -0.21
CA ALA A 131 -3.55 26.62 -1.27
C ALA A 131 -2.95 27.95 -0.81
N ARG A 132 -2.18 28.62 -1.67
CA ARG A 132 -1.74 30.01 -1.46
C ARG A 132 -2.92 30.95 -1.73
N ILE A 133 -3.61 31.35 -0.66
CA ILE A 133 -4.88 32.08 -0.70
C ILE A 133 -4.75 33.39 -1.49
N GLN A 134 -3.59 34.05 -1.44
CA GLN A 134 -3.32 35.30 -2.14
C GLN A 134 -3.37 35.18 -3.68
N GLU A 135 -3.28 33.96 -4.21
CA GLU A 135 -3.36 33.70 -5.66
C GLU A 135 -4.76 33.26 -6.13
N GLY A 136 -5.70 33.15 -5.19
CA GLY A 136 -7.09 32.85 -5.48
C GLY A 136 -7.28 31.59 -6.35
N VAL A 137 -8.03 31.71 -7.44
CA VAL A 137 -8.36 30.60 -8.34
C VAL A 137 -7.14 30.02 -9.08
N GLY A 138 -6.06 30.79 -9.22
CA GLY A 138 -4.80 30.31 -9.83
C GLY A 138 -4.19 29.14 -9.05
N SER A 139 -4.23 29.21 -7.71
CA SER A 139 -3.81 28.10 -6.86
C SER A 139 -4.71 26.87 -7.05
N LEU A 140 -6.03 27.03 -7.17
CA LEU A 140 -6.96 25.91 -7.39
C LEU A 140 -6.76 25.28 -8.77
N ALA A 141 -6.53 26.07 -9.81
CA ALA A 141 -6.18 25.57 -11.13
C ALA A 141 -4.88 24.74 -11.09
N GLY A 142 -3.88 25.21 -10.33
CA GLY A 142 -2.65 24.49 -10.08
C GLY A 142 -2.88 23.10 -9.46
N TYR A 143 -3.74 22.99 -8.44
CA TYR A 143 -4.14 21.70 -7.90
C TYR A 143 -4.80 20.79 -8.94
N GLY A 144 -5.74 21.33 -9.74
CA GLY A 144 -6.40 20.57 -10.79
C GLY A 144 -5.41 19.97 -11.79
N GLU A 145 -4.39 20.71 -12.17
CA GLU A 145 -3.33 20.24 -13.07
C GLU A 145 -2.46 19.13 -12.46
N VAL A 146 -2.17 19.20 -11.15
CA VAL A 146 -1.47 18.13 -10.42
C VAL A 146 -2.34 16.88 -10.34
N PHE A 147 -3.63 17.03 -9.99
CA PHE A 147 -4.56 15.90 -9.85
C PHE A 147 -4.76 15.15 -11.17
N LYS A 148 -4.91 15.87 -12.28
CA LYS A 148 -4.99 15.29 -13.62
C LYS A 148 -3.80 14.35 -13.88
N ARG A 149 -2.59 14.78 -13.56
CA ARG A 149 -1.36 14.00 -13.76
C ARG A 149 -1.25 12.82 -12.81
N ASN A 150 -1.76 12.93 -11.58
CA ASN A 150 -1.88 11.76 -10.70
C ASN A 150 -2.76 10.67 -11.34
N VAL A 151 -3.90 11.06 -11.94
CA VAL A 151 -4.80 10.12 -12.62
C VAL A 151 -4.14 9.52 -13.86
N GLU A 152 -3.50 10.34 -14.70
CA GLU A 152 -2.81 9.88 -15.92
C GLU A 152 -1.65 8.93 -15.63
N SER A 153 -0.98 9.09 -14.50
CA SER A 153 0.14 8.25 -14.03
C SER A 153 -0.30 6.98 -13.31
N SER A 154 -1.54 6.92 -12.84
CA SER A 154 -2.07 5.80 -12.05
C SER A 154 -2.02 4.47 -12.83
N GLY A 155 -1.36 3.47 -12.25
CA GLY A 155 -1.15 2.17 -12.89
C GLY A 155 -0.13 2.18 -14.03
N VAL A 156 0.56 3.30 -14.28
CA VAL A 156 1.60 3.45 -15.32
C VAL A 156 2.99 3.53 -14.68
N ILE A 157 3.15 4.41 -13.71
CA ILE A 157 4.35 4.55 -12.88
C ILE A 157 3.96 4.53 -11.40
N PRO A 158 4.76 3.95 -10.51
CA PRO A 158 4.52 4.03 -9.07
C PRO A 158 4.54 5.49 -8.59
N GLN A 159 3.55 5.86 -7.80
CA GLN A 159 3.43 7.17 -7.18
C GLN A 159 3.39 7.00 -5.66
N ILE A 160 4.29 7.66 -4.95
CA ILE A 160 4.44 7.54 -3.51
C ILE A 160 4.36 8.92 -2.86
N SER A 161 3.57 9.03 -1.82
CA SER A 161 3.41 10.25 -1.04
C SER A 161 3.93 10.06 0.38
N VAL A 162 4.79 10.98 0.82
CA VAL A 162 5.35 10.97 2.17
C VAL A 162 4.95 12.26 2.87
N ILE A 163 4.13 12.14 3.91
CA ILE A 163 3.58 13.27 4.65
C ILE A 163 4.46 13.54 5.86
N MET A 164 5.21 14.63 5.81
CA MET A 164 6.22 14.99 6.83
C MET A 164 5.92 16.31 7.53
N GLY A 165 4.70 16.76 7.44
CA GLY A 165 4.21 17.96 8.07
C GLY A 165 2.71 18.09 7.87
N PRO A 166 2.14 19.29 8.05
CA PRO A 166 0.77 19.56 7.67
C PRO A 166 0.53 19.26 6.20
N CYS A 167 -0.62 18.68 5.88
CA CYS A 167 -1.13 18.47 4.54
C CYS A 167 -2.65 18.72 4.62
N ALA A 168 -3.10 19.89 4.16
CA ALA A 168 -4.46 20.34 4.41
C ALA A 168 -5.16 20.88 3.15
N GLY A 169 -6.48 20.84 3.16
CA GLY A 169 -7.31 21.34 2.07
C GLY A 169 -7.10 20.58 0.77
N GLY A 170 -6.93 21.28 -0.33
CA GLY A 170 -6.66 20.69 -1.64
C GLY A 170 -5.43 19.79 -1.67
N ASP A 171 -4.48 19.99 -0.77
CA ASP A 171 -3.22 19.27 -0.73
C ASP A 171 -3.36 17.77 -0.38
N VAL A 172 -4.47 17.35 0.24
CA VAL A 172 -4.70 15.95 0.62
C VAL A 172 -5.13 15.05 -0.54
N TYR A 173 -5.69 15.64 -1.62
CA TYR A 173 -6.26 14.83 -2.70
C TYR A 173 -5.19 14.25 -3.63
N SER A 174 -4.08 14.96 -3.85
CA SER A 174 -2.97 14.40 -4.63
C SER A 174 -2.41 13.13 -3.97
N PRO A 175 -2.02 13.11 -2.67
CA PRO A 175 -1.64 11.88 -1.98
C PRO A 175 -2.70 10.79 -2.04
N ALA A 176 -3.97 11.13 -1.85
CA ALA A 176 -5.07 10.15 -1.87
C ALA A 176 -5.23 9.41 -3.20
N MET A 177 -4.73 9.97 -4.30
CA MET A 177 -4.71 9.35 -5.62
C MET A 177 -3.41 8.60 -5.93
N THR A 178 -2.40 8.65 -5.06
CA THR A 178 -1.14 7.91 -5.23
C THR A 178 -1.27 6.47 -4.72
N ASP A 179 -0.25 5.64 -4.99
CA ASP A 179 -0.30 4.22 -4.68
C ASP A 179 -0.08 3.95 -3.19
N PHE A 180 0.86 4.67 -2.56
CA PHE A 180 1.19 4.54 -1.15
C PHE A 180 1.31 5.90 -0.48
N ILE A 181 0.83 5.97 0.77
CA ILE A 181 0.93 7.15 1.63
C ILE A 181 1.58 6.77 2.95
N PHE A 182 2.68 7.44 3.28
CA PHE A 182 3.38 7.27 4.54
C PHE A 182 3.35 8.55 5.35
N MET A 183 3.24 8.43 6.67
CA MET A 183 3.16 9.56 7.59
C MET A 183 4.24 9.49 8.65
N VAL A 184 4.66 10.65 9.16
CA VAL A 184 5.50 10.76 10.35
C VAL A 184 4.63 11.05 11.57
N ARG A 185 4.80 10.28 12.65
CA ARG A 185 4.01 10.44 13.88
C ARG A 185 4.25 11.80 14.52
N ASP A 186 3.22 12.36 15.14
CA ASP A 186 3.23 13.56 15.96
C ASP A 186 3.62 14.88 15.24
N THR A 187 4.13 14.81 13.99
CA THR A 187 4.55 15.97 13.22
C THR A 187 3.81 16.13 11.90
N SER A 188 3.08 15.11 11.45
CA SER A 188 2.35 15.14 10.20
C SER A 188 0.85 14.95 10.39
N TYR A 189 0.06 15.67 9.60
CA TYR A 189 -1.38 15.66 9.66
C TYR A 189 -1.98 15.76 8.26
N MET A 190 -3.08 15.04 8.04
CA MET A 190 -3.90 15.14 6.83
C MET A 190 -5.34 15.42 7.21
N PHE A 191 -5.93 16.51 6.68
CA PHE A 191 -7.34 16.81 6.87
C PHE A 191 -7.84 17.78 5.80
N ILE A 192 -9.13 17.71 5.50
CA ILE A 192 -9.75 18.62 4.52
C ILE A 192 -9.72 20.06 5.07
N THR A 193 -10.07 20.22 6.34
CA THR A 193 -10.00 21.51 7.05
C THR A 193 -9.43 21.30 8.45
N GLY A 194 -8.67 22.29 8.94
CA GLY A 194 -8.06 22.22 10.25
C GLY A 194 -9.04 22.32 11.42
N PRO A 195 -8.56 22.07 12.65
CA PRO A 195 -9.37 22.08 13.88
C PRO A 195 -10.21 23.34 14.10
N ASP A 196 -9.69 24.53 13.76
CA ASP A 196 -10.40 25.80 13.95
C ASP A 196 -11.68 25.88 13.09
N VAL A 197 -11.61 25.40 11.85
CA VAL A 197 -12.77 25.34 10.95
C VAL A 197 -13.77 24.28 11.43
N VAL A 198 -13.28 23.11 11.85
CA VAL A 198 -14.11 22.04 12.44
C VAL A 198 -14.88 22.60 13.65
N LYS A 199 -14.18 23.29 14.57
CA LYS A 199 -14.81 23.92 15.74
C LYS A 199 -15.89 24.92 15.37
N THR A 200 -15.64 25.71 14.32
CA THR A 200 -16.60 26.72 13.86
C THR A 200 -17.84 26.12 13.21
N VAL A 201 -17.67 25.05 12.42
CA VAL A 201 -18.74 24.46 11.58
C VAL A 201 -19.52 23.38 12.32
N THR A 202 -18.81 22.45 12.99
CA THR A 202 -19.42 21.27 13.64
C THR A 202 -19.44 21.37 15.16
N HIS A 203 -18.83 22.42 15.74
CA HIS A 203 -18.68 22.63 17.17
C HIS A 203 -17.89 21.54 17.92
N GLU A 204 -17.13 20.76 17.18
CA GLU A 204 -16.20 19.75 17.74
C GLU A 204 -14.88 20.42 18.13
N ASP A 205 -14.43 20.18 19.36
CA ASP A 205 -13.12 20.64 19.85
C ASP A 205 -12.11 19.50 19.75
N VAL A 206 -11.25 19.56 18.74
CA VAL A 206 -10.33 18.48 18.40
C VAL A 206 -8.92 19.03 18.17
N THR A 207 -7.92 18.22 18.52
CA THR A 207 -6.52 18.53 18.17
C THR A 207 -6.21 18.08 16.74
N PRO A 208 -5.15 18.63 16.09
CA PRO A 208 -4.70 18.13 14.78
C PRO A 208 -4.47 16.61 14.78
N GLU A 209 -3.86 16.06 15.83
CA GLU A 209 -3.59 14.63 15.96
C GLU A 209 -4.88 13.79 16.05
N GLN A 210 -5.88 14.28 16.77
CA GLN A 210 -7.18 13.60 16.87
C GLN A 210 -7.98 13.66 15.58
N LEU A 211 -7.85 14.76 14.81
CA LEU A 211 -8.59 14.97 13.58
C LEU A 211 -7.98 14.17 12.41
N GLY A 212 -6.69 14.26 12.21
CA GLY A 212 -6.03 13.70 11.05
C GLY A 212 -4.54 13.36 11.26
N GLY A 213 -4.16 12.96 12.48
CA GLY A 213 -2.80 12.48 12.75
C GLY A 213 -2.51 11.11 12.16
N ALA A 214 -1.24 10.74 12.16
CA ALA A 214 -0.76 9.50 11.59
C ALA A 214 -1.49 8.26 12.14
N LYS A 215 -1.75 8.22 13.45
CA LYS A 215 -2.49 7.12 14.08
C LYS A 215 -3.91 6.98 13.54
N VAL A 216 -4.62 8.09 13.32
CA VAL A 216 -5.98 8.07 12.78
C VAL A 216 -5.98 7.48 11.37
N HIS A 217 -5.08 7.95 10.52
CA HIS A 217 -5.05 7.54 9.12
C HIS A 217 -4.50 6.13 8.89
N THR A 218 -3.65 5.62 9.77
CA THR A 218 -3.14 4.25 9.68
C THR A 218 -3.99 3.20 10.40
N THR A 219 -4.93 3.58 11.29
CA THR A 219 -5.71 2.61 12.06
C THR A 219 -7.22 2.65 11.81
N LYS A 220 -7.75 3.81 11.38
CA LYS A 220 -9.20 4.02 11.24
C LYS A 220 -9.63 4.29 9.81
N SER A 221 -9.05 5.30 9.17
CA SER A 221 -9.48 5.75 7.84
C SER A 221 -8.82 4.99 6.69
N SER A 222 -7.67 4.36 6.92
CA SER A 222 -6.86 3.73 5.86
C SER A 222 -6.38 4.70 4.78
N VAL A 223 -6.32 5.99 5.06
CA VAL A 223 -5.78 6.99 4.14
C VAL A 223 -4.27 6.84 4.02
N ALA A 224 -3.58 6.55 5.13
CA ALA A 224 -2.15 6.25 5.13
C ALA A 224 -1.91 4.76 5.36
N ASP A 225 -0.89 4.24 4.69
CA ASP A 225 -0.51 2.84 4.78
C ASP A 225 0.31 2.55 6.05
N ASN A 226 1.39 3.29 6.26
CA ASN A 226 2.26 3.12 7.42
C ASN A 226 2.62 4.48 8.04
N ALA A 227 3.05 4.45 9.31
CA ALA A 227 3.53 5.63 10.02
C ALA A 227 4.82 5.31 10.78
N TYR A 228 5.77 6.24 10.71
CA TYR A 228 7.09 6.10 11.29
C TYR A 228 7.37 7.19 12.33
N GLU A 229 8.38 6.96 13.17
CA GLU A 229 8.63 7.81 14.34
C GLU A 229 9.20 9.18 13.99
N ASN A 230 9.98 9.28 12.91
CA ASN A 230 10.62 10.52 12.48
C ASN A 230 10.92 10.50 10.98
N ASP A 231 11.35 11.65 10.46
CA ASP A 231 11.68 11.85 9.05
C ASP A 231 12.74 10.86 8.56
N VAL A 232 13.78 10.58 9.35
CA VAL A 232 14.90 9.72 8.95
C VAL A 232 14.43 8.28 8.72
N ILE A 233 13.77 7.69 9.72
CA ILE A 233 13.24 6.31 9.64
C ILE A 233 12.23 6.20 8.49
N CYS A 234 11.37 7.21 8.33
CA CYS A 234 10.40 7.22 7.24
C CYS A 234 11.08 7.18 5.86
N LEU A 235 12.15 7.94 5.67
CA LEU A 235 12.88 7.96 4.40
C LEU A 235 13.71 6.69 4.17
N GLU A 236 14.27 6.10 5.20
CA GLU A 236 14.95 4.79 5.12
C GLU A 236 13.96 3.69 4.70
N GLU A 237 12.78 3.63 5.32
CA GLU A 237 11.74 2.68 4.94
C GLU A 237 11.17 2.95 3.54
N MET A 238 11.17 4.21 3.09
CA MET A 238 10.81 4.56 1.72
C MET A 238 11.82 4.02 0.70
N ARG A 239 13.12 4.12 1.00
CA ARG A 239 14.18 3.50 0.18
C ARG A 239 14.04 1.99 0.13
N ARG A 240 13.69 1.37 1.27
CA ARG A 240 13.44 -0.07 1.37
C ARG A 240 12.23 -0.51 0.52
N LEU A 241 11.10 0.23 0.60
CA LEU A 241 9.95 -0.05 -0.26
C LEU A 241 10.32 0.06 -1.73
N TYR A 242 11.07 1.10 -2.11
CA TYR A 242 11.46 1.35 -3.50
C TYR A 242 12.18 0.15 -4.13
N ASP A 243 12.96 -0.61 -3.35
CA ASP A 243 13.68 -1.79 -3.81
C ASP A 243 12.78 -2.97 -4.20
N PHE A 244 11.52 -2.97 -3.78
CA PHE A 244 10.54 -3.99 -4.19
C PHE A 244 9.81 -3.62 -5.49
N LEU A 245 9.78 -2.35 -5.88
CA LEU A 245 8.91 -1.86 -6.94
C LEU A 245 9.61 -1.84 -8.30
N PRO A 246 8.93 -2.21 -9.41
CA PRO A 246 9.42 -1.89 -10.74
C PRO A 246 9.36 -0.39 -11.01
N LEU A 247 10.04 0.08 -12.04
CA LEU A 247 10.02 1.51 -12.40
C LEU A 247 8.71 1.93 -13.06
N ASN A 248 8.06 1.01 -13.75
CA ASN A 248 6.81 1.25 -14.48
C ASN A 248 6.05 -0.06 -14.76
N ASN A 249 4.88 0.05 -15.36
CA ASN A 249 4.00 -1.07 -15.66
C ASN A 249 4.45 -2.00 -16.80
N LEU A 250 5.50 -1.65 -17.53
CA LEU A 250 6.07 -2.47 -18.58
C LEU A 250 7.25 -3.32 -18.08
N ASP A 251 7.85 -2.90 -16.99
CA ASP A 251 8.98 -3.59 -16.38
C ASP A 251 8.50 -4.78 -15.52
N GLN A 252 9.36 -5.76 -15.39
CA GLN A 252 9.20 -6.81 -14.38
C GLN A 252 9.68 -6.28 -13.02
N PRO A 253 9.16 -6.81 -11.89
CA PRO A 253 9.69 -6.51 -10.58
C PRO A 253 11.20 -6.73 -10.51
N PRO A 254 11.92 -5.91 -9.73
CA PRO A 254 13.37 -6.03 -9.61
C PRO A 254 13.76 -7.38 -9.02
N SER A 255 14.94 -7.87 -9.39
CA SER A 255 15.51 -9.09 -8.84
C SER A 255 16.84 -8.76 -8.17
N TRP A 256 16.98 -9.16 -6.92
CA TRP A 256 18.19 -8.99 -6.14
C TRP A 256 18.86 -10.33 -5.84
N PRO A 257 20.18 -10.39 -5.72
CA PRO A 257 20.86 -11.61 -5.29
C PRO A 257 20.34 -12.07 -3.93
N THR A 258 20.15 -13.37 -3.78
CA THR A 258 19.78 -14.00 -2.50
C THR A 258 20.72 -15.17 -2.22
N ASN A 259 21.05 -15.38 -0.97
CA ASN A 259 21.77 -16.56 -0.49
C ASN A 259 20.80 -17.67 -0.03
N ASP A 260 19.51 -17.41 -0.06
CA ASP A 260 18.46 -18.34 0.39
C ASP A 260 18.16 -19.37 -0.70
N PRO A 261 18.47 -20.66 -0.49
CA PRO A 261 18.31 -21.67 -1.53
C PRO A 261 16.85 -21.79 -2.00
N PRO A 262 16.58 -21.88 -3.30
CA PRO A 262 15.23 -22.06 -3.83
C PRO A 262 14.58 -23.39 -3.40
N THR A 263 15.39 -24.36 -3.01
CA THR A 263 14.96 -25.70 -2.56
C THR A 263 14.91 -25.81 -1.04
N ARG A 264 15.06 -24.72 -0.30
CA ARG A 264 15.00 -24.75 1.15
C ARG A 264 13.64 -25.27 1.63
N GLU A 265 13.69 -26.28 2.46
CA GLU A 265 12.56 -26.81 3.20
C GLU A 265 12.54 -26.22 4.62
N GLU A 266 11.36 -25.87 5.10
CA GLU A 266 11.19 -25.28 6.41
C GLU A 266 10.38 -26.21 7.33
N MET A 267 11.08 -27.13 8.00
CA MET A 267 10.47 -28.19 8.79
C MET A 267 9.56 -27.67 9.91
N SER A 268 9.81 -26.47 10.41
CA SER A 268 8.97 -25.89 11.46
C SER A 268 7.54 -25.55 10.99
N LEU A 269 7.29 -25.51 9.68
CA LEU A 269 5.95 -25.32 9.13
C LEU A 269 5.03 -26.52 9.37
N ASP A 270 5.58 -27.72 9.55
CA ASP A 270 4.77 -28.94 9.80
C ASP A 270 4.01 -28.87 11.12
N THR A 271 4.43 -28.02 12.04
CA THR A 271 3.80 -27.82 13.35
C THR A 271 3.22 -26.42 13.55
N LEU A 272 3.24 -25.56 12.52
CA LEU A 272 2.75 -24.19 12.62
C LEU A 272 1.24 -24.14 12.87
N VAL A 273 0.46 -24.94 12.14
CA VAL A 273 -0.99 -25.01 12.31
C VAL A 273 -1.31 -25.95 13.47
N PRO A 274 -1.97 -25.46 14.52
CA PRO A 274 -2.36 -26.30 15.66
C PRO A 274 -3.37 -27.39 15.25
N GLU A 275 -3.29 -28.56 15.88
CA GLU A 275 -4.25 -29.66 15.72
C GLU A 275 -5.69 -29.23 16.07
N ASN A 276 -5.82 -28.39 17.12
CA ASN A 276 -7.12 -27.81 17.46
C ASN A 276 -7.50 -26.71 16.46
N PRO A 277 -8.56 -26.87 15.66
CA PRO A 277 -8.95 -25.93 14.60
C PRO A 277 -9.41 -24.57 15.13
N ASN A 278 -9.66 -24.44 16.44
CA ASN A 278 -10.05 -23.19 17.07
C ASN A 278 -8.87 -22.43 17.70
N LYS A 279 -7.68 -23.05 17.75
CA LYS A 279 -6.49 -22.38 18.26
C LYS A 279 -5.85 -21.53 17.16
N PRO A 280 -5.67 -20.21 17.39
CA PRO A 280 -5.03 -19.34 16.39
C PRO A 280 -3.53 -19.61 16.27
N TYR A 281 -2.96 -19.19 15.15
CA TYR A 281 -1.51 -19.12 14.91
C TYR A 281 -1.20 -17.86 14.11
N ASP A 282 0.08 -17.44 14.11
CA ASP A 282 0.50 -16.24 13.41
C ASP A 282 0.86 -16.55 11.94
N MET A 283 0.05 -16.06 11.02
CA MET A 283 0.31 -16.22 9.58
C MET A 283 1.55 -15.45 9.11
N LYS A 284 1.97 -14.41 9.81
CA LYS A 284 3.24 -13.71 9.48
C LYS A 284 4.44 -14.64 9.62
N GLU A 285 4.39 -15.59 10.55
CA GLU A 285 5.46 -16.59 10.70
C GLU A 285 5.63 -17.43 9.42
N LEU A 286 4.52 -17.83 8.78
CA LEU A 286 4.59 -18.52 7.49
C LEU A 286 5.20 -17.63 6.40
N ILE A 287 4.77 -16.37 6.31
CA ILE A 287 5.31 -15.42 5.32
C ILE A 287 6.82 -15.26 5.49
N LEU A 288 7.29 -15.00 6.71
CA LEU A 288 8.71 -14.85 7.02
C LEU A 288 9.54 -16.11 6.71
N LYS A 289 8.98 -17.30 6.93
CA LYS A 289 9.65 -18.57 6.62
C LYS A 289 9.68 -18.89 5.13
N VAL A 290 8.77 -18.33 4.36
CA VAL A 290 8.71 -18.53 2.90
C VAL A 290 9.52 -17.46 2.15
N ALA A 291 9.53 -16.23 2.63
CA ALA A 291 10.29 -15.14 2.02
C ALA A 291 11.81 -15.36 2.12
N ASP A 292 12.54 -14.84 1.13
CA ASP A 292 14.01 -14.84 1.15
C ASP A 292 14.51 -14.08 2.37
N GLU A 293 15.46 -14.67 3.10
CA GLU A 293 16.08 -14.12 4.33
C GLU A 293 15.06 -13.68 5.40
N GLY A 294 13.79 -14.07 5.27
CA GLY A 294 12.72 -13.61 6.15
C GLY A 294 12.39 -12.12 5.99
N ASP A 295 12.75 -11.51 4.86
CA ASP A 295 12.49 -10.10 4.60
C ASP A 295 11.05 -9.88 4.09
N PHE A 296 10.27 -9.16 4.89
CA PHE A 296 8.89 -8.82 4.58
C PHE A 296 8.60 -7.35 4.92
N PHE A 297 8.12 -6.61 3.93
CA PHE A 297 7.68 -5.22 4.07
C PHE A 297 6.15 -5.18 4.12
N GLU A 298 5.58 -5.09 5.32
CA GLU A 298 4.12 -5.06 5.49
C GLU A 298 3.55 -3.68 5.13
N ILE A 299 2.46 -3.68 4.37
CA ILE A 299 1.68 -2.52 3.98
C ILE A 299 0.37 -2.51 4.78
N GLY A 300 0.08 -1.40 5.47
CA GLY A 300 -1.14 -1.26 6.25
C GLY A 300 -1.18 -2.14 7.50
N GLU A 301 -0.06 -2.36 8.17
CA GLU A 301 0.05 -3.24 9.33
C GLU A 301 -0.97 -2.92 10.43
N ALA A 302 -1.24 -1.64 10.67
CA ALA A 302 -2.11 -1.19 11.75
C ALA A 302 -3.61 -1.18 11.38
N PHE A 303 -3.95 -1.29 10.08
CA PHE A 303 -5.32 -1.28 9.56
C PHE A 303 -5.77 -2.68 9.18
N ALA A 304 -7.03 -3.03 9.47
CA ALA A 304 -7.62 -4.33 9.11
C ALA A 304 -6.65 -5.49 9.36
N ARG A 305 -6.22 -5.65 10.59
CA ARG A 305 -5.14 -6.58 10.98
C ARG A 305 -5.48 -8.07 10.77
N ASN A 306 -6.74 -8.39 10.48
CA ASN A 306 -7.22 -9.70 10.03
C ASN A 306 -6.81 -10.02 8.58
N MET A 307 -6.28 -9.06 7.84
CA MET A 307 -5.68 -9.20 6.51
C MET A 307 -4.23 -8.69 6.54
N ILE A 308 -3.30 -9.51 6.06
CA ILE A 308 -1.90 -9.16 5.91
C ILE A 308 -1.64 -8.88 4.44
N THR A 309 -1.02 -7.76 4.13
CA THR A 309 -0.56 -7.38 2.79
C THR A 309 0.85 -6.83 2.86
N GLY A 310 1.69 -7.15 1.89
CA GLY A 310 3.06 -6.63 1.87
C GLY A 310 3.93 -7.29 0.82
N PHE A 311 5.15 -6.81 0.73
CA PHE A 311 6.15 -7.28 -0.23
C PHE A 311 7.22 -8.12 0.44
N GLY A 312 7.65 -9.15 -0.24
CA GLY A 312 8.84 -9.93 0.07
C GLY A 312 9.50 -10.38 -1.22
N ARG A 313 10.47 -11.29 -1.11
CA ARG A 313 11.12 -11.88 -2.27
C ARG A 313 11.08 -13.39 -2.22
N ILE A 314 11.04 -14.01 -3.38
CA ILE A 314 11.25 -15.43 -3.57
C ILE A 314 12.20 -15.60 -4.74
N GLU A 315 13.33 -16.27 -4.54
CA GLU A 315 14.43 -16.37 -5.50
C GLU A 315 14.93 -15.00 -5.98
N GLY A 316 15.01 -14.04 -5.05
CA GLY A 316 15.44 -12.67 -5.28
C GLY A 316 14.40 -11.77 -5.94
N ARG A 317 13.26 -12.29 -6.40
CA ARG A 317 12.23 -11.54 -7.13
C ARG A 317 11.13 -11.08 -6.20
N THR A 318 10.70 -9.85 -6.34
CA THR A 318 9.58 -9.31 -5.57
C THR A 318 8.30 -10.10 -5.81
N VAL A 319 7.61 -10.41 -4.73
CA VAL A 319 6.25 -10.96 -4.70
C VAL A 319 5.40 -10.16 -3.72
N GLY A 320 4.12 -10.03 -4.01
CA GLY A 320 3.12 -9.51 -3.09
C GLY A 320 2.49 -10.64 -2.30
N PHE A 321 2.52 -10.55 -0.98
CA PHE A 321 1.82 -11.49 -0.10
C PHE A 321 0.46 -10.93 0.31
N VAL A 322 -0.58 -11.76 0.23
CA VAL A 322 -1.93 -11.48 0.73
C VAL A 322 -2.36 -12.65 1.59
N ALA A 323 -2.65 -12.43 2.86
CA ALA A 323 -2.95 -13.53 3.75
C ALA A 323 -4.01 -13.18 4.81
N ASN A 324 -4.79 -14.17 5.24
CA ASN A 324 -5.64 -14.02 6.42
C ASN A 324 -4.78 -14.13 7.68
N GLN A 325 -5.11 -13.37 8.73
CA GLN A 325 -4.45 -13.47 10.02
C GLN A 325 -5.35 -14.13 11.07
N PRO A 326 -5.17 -15.42 11.35
CA PRO A 326 -6.05 -16.15 12.29
C PRO A 326 -6.02 -15.59 13.73
N MET A 327 -4.97 -14.89 14.11
CA MET A 327 -4.88 -14.26 15.44
C MET A 327 -5.82 -13.06 15.61
N VAL A 328 -6.34 -12.51 14.51
CA VAL A 328 -7.24 -11.35 14.54
C VAL A 328 -8.56 -11.74 13.90
N LEU A 329 -9.63 -11.67 14.68
CA LEU A 329 -10.99 -12.04 14.22
C LEU A 329 -11.03 -13.43 13.52
N ALA A 330 -10.20 -14.38 13.94
CA ALA A 330 -10.05 -15.70 13.32
C ALA A 330 -9.77 -15.67 11.80
N GLY A 331 -9.26 -14.58 11.27
CA GLY A 331 -9.00 -14.42 9.84
C GLY A 331 -10.21 -14.15 8.97
N VAL A 332 -11.38 -13.82 9.53
CA VAL A 332 -12.58 -13.50 8.74
C VAL A 332 -12.35 -12.30 7.81
N LEU A 333 -13.09 -12.23 6.73
CA LEU A 333 -13.15 -11.05 5.88
C LEU A 333 -14.24 -10.09 6.38
N ASP A 334 -13.86 -8.88 6.72
CA ASP A 334 -14.76 -7.76 6.94
C ASP A 334 -14.61 -6.72 5.81
N SER A 335 -15.35 -5.63 5.89
CA SER A 335 -15.32 -4.56 4.90
C SER A 335 -13.92 -3.98 4.73
N ASP A 336 -13.21 -3.77 5.84
CA ASP A 336 -11.89 -3.15 5.84
C ASP A 336 -10.80 -4.10 5.32
N ALA A 337 -10.81 -5.36 5.72
CA ALA A 337 -9.92 -6.39 5.17
C ALA A 337 -10.09 -6.54 3.65
N SER A 338 -11.35 -6.51 3.18
CA SER A 338 -11.67 -6.61 1.76
C SER A 338 -11.13 -5.40 0.96
N ARG A 339 -11.28 -4.19 1.49
CA ARG A 339 -10.74 -2.96 0.88
C ARG A 339 -9.21 -2.98 0.83
N LYS A 340 -8.57 -3.32 1.95
CA LYS A 340 -7.11 -3.43 2.05
C LYS A 340 -6.55 -4.43 1.05
N GLY A 341 -7.09 -5.65 1.04
CA GLY A 341 -6.65 -6.69 0.10
C GLY A 341 -6.87 -6.30 -1.35
N ALA A 342 -8.04 -5.76 -1.70
CA ALA A 342 -8.37 -5.34 -3.07
C ALA A 342 -7.41 -4.26 -3.59
N ARG A 343 -7.12 -3.24 -2.78
CA ARG A 343 -6.18 -2.16 -3.14
C ARG A 343 -4.79 -2.70 -3.43
N PHE A 344 -4.29 -3.59 -2.56
CA PHE A 344 -2.96 -4.17 -2.69
C PHE A 344 -2.85 -5.11 -3.90
N VAL A 345 -3.86 -5.96 -4.13
CA VAL A 345 -3.91 -6.87 -5.30
C VAL A 345 -3.89 -6.06 -6.61
N ARG A 346 -4.67 -4.98 -6.70
CA ARG A 346 -4.67 -4.12 -7.89
C ARG A 346 -3.34 -3.46 -8.14
N PHE A 347 -2.68 -2.97 -7.09
CA PHE A 347 -1.31 -2.44 -7.21
C PHE A 347 -0.35 -3.49 -7.77
N CYS A 348 -0.33 -4.69 -7.19
CA CYS A 348 0.52 -5.78 -7.67
C CYS A 348 0.26 -6.09 -9.15
N ASP A 349 -0.99 -6.14 -9.56
CA ASP A 349 -1.35 -6.43 -10.95
C ASP A 349 -0.95 -5.29 -11.90
N CYS A 350 -1.14 -4.04 -11.53
CA CYS A 350 -0.68 -2.89 -12.33
C CYS A 350 0.82 -2.95 -12.65
N PHE A 351 1.61 -3.50 -11.72
CA PHE A 351 3.07 -3.46 -11.80
C PHE A 351 3.72 -4.85 -11.96
N ASN A 352 3.02 -5.82 -12.51
CA ASN A 352 3.52 -7.16 -12.83
C ASN A 352 4.10 -7.93 -11.64
N ILE A 353 3.69 -7.59 -10.42
CA ILE A 353 4.16 -8.24 -9.20
C ILE A 353 3.35 -9.52 -9.00
N PRO A 354 3.99 -10.71 -8.97
CA PRO A 354 3.31 -11.96 -8.66
C PRO A 354 2.68 -11.93 -7.27
N ILE A 355 1.53 -12.59 -7.11
CA ILE A 355 0.79 -12.61 -5.85
C ILE A 355 0.81 -14.01 -5.24
N VAL A 356 1.25 -14.10 -4.00
CA VAL A 356 1.20 -15.30 -3.18
C VAL A 356 0.14 -15.12 -2.10
N THR A 357 -0.85 -16.00 -2.08
CA THR A 357 -1.98 -15.91 -1.15
C THR A 357 -1.96 -17.07 -0.16
N PHE A 358 -1.97 -16.78 1.15
CA PHE A 358 -2.14 -17.78 2.21
C PHE A 358 -3.53 -17.68 2.80
N VAL A 359 -4.26 -18.80 2.84
CA VAL A 359 -5.69 -18.81 3.17
C VAL A 359 -5.93 -19.59 4.45
N ASP A 360 -6.51 -18.90 5.43
CA ASP A 360 -7.18 -19.48 6.59
C ASP A 360 -8.35 -18.55 6.94
N VAL A 361 -9.50 -18.78 6.28
CA VAL A 361 -10.65 -17.89 6.35
C VAL A 361 -11.95 -18.66 6.63
N PRO A 362 -12.62 -18.39 7.77
CA PRO A 362 -13.87 -19.07 8.11
C PRO A 362 -15.11 -18.47 7.41
N GLY A 363 -14.94 -17.35 6.68
CA GLY A 363 -16.03 -16.68 5.99
C GLY A 363 -15.93 -15.17 6.04
N PHE A 364 -16.99 -14.50 5.60
CA PHE A 364 -17.19 -13.07 5.84
C PHE A 364 -17.78 -12.82 7.23
N LEU A 365 -17.41 -11.68 7.83
CA LEU A 365 -17.90 -11.30 9.16
C LEU A 365 -19.41 -10.96 9.08
N PRO A 366 -20.28 -11.71 9.76
CA PRO A 366 -21.71 -11.39 9.79
C PRO A 366 -22.01 -10.25 10.78
N GLY A 367 -23.16 -9.65 10.64
CA GLY A 367 -23.71 -8.72 11.62
C GLY A 367 -24.15 -7.38 11.03
N LEU A 368 -25.03 -6.71 11.77
CA LEU A 368 -25.69 -5.49 11.33
C LEU A 368 -24.72 -4.40 10.90
N ALA A 369 -23.63 -4.19 11.65
CA ALA A 369 -22.63 -3.18 11.34
C ALA A 369 -21.93 -3.46 10.00
N GLN A 370 -21.63 -4.71 9.69
CA GLN A 370 -21.01 -5.10 8.42
C GLN A 370 -21.98 -4.96 7.25
N GLU A 371 -23.23 -5.43 7.41
CA GLU A 371 -24.25 -5.29 6.36
C GLU A 371 -24.55 -3.82 6.06
N HIS A 372 -24.76 -2.99 7.08
CA HIS A 372 -24.98 -1.55 6.92
C HIS A 372 -23.73 -0.82 6.42
N GLY A 373 -22.52 -1.31 6.77
CA GLY A 373 -21.24 -0.81 6.28
C GLY A 373 -20.92 -1.26 4.85
N GLY A 374 -21.78 -2.04 4.19
CA GLY A 374 -21.64 -2.42 2.79
C GLY A 374 -20.67 -3.58 2.55
N ILE A 375 -20.59 -4.56 3.45
CA ILE A 375 -19.73 -5.75 3.34
C ILE A 375 -19.87 -6.45 1.99
N ILE A 376 -21.09 -6.54 1.43
CA ILE A 376 -21.34 -7.13 0.11
C ILE A 376 -20.56 -6.39 -0.97
N LYS A 377 -20.63 -5.06 -0.99
CA LYS A 377 -19.94 -4.22 -1.96
C LYS A 377 -18.42 -4.27 -1.78
N HIS A 378 -17.96 -4.23 -0.53
CA HIS A 378 -16.53 -4.28 -0.22
C HIS A 378 -15.93 -5.67 -0.47
N GLY A 379 -16.64 -6.74 -0.13
CA GLY A 379 -16.23 -8.10 -0.49
C GLY A 379 -16.15 -8.31 -2.00
N ALA A 380 -17.09 -7.73 -2.75
CA ALA A 380 -17.08 -7.75 -4.21
C ALA A 380 -15.83 -7.04 -4.79
N LYS A 381 -15.29 -6.01 -4.15
CA LYS A 381 -14.01 -5.37 -4.59
C LYS A 381 -12.84 -6.35 -4.57
N LEU A 382 -12.72 -7.13 -3.50
CA LEU A 382 -11.63 -8.10 -3.37
C LEU A 382 -11.77 -9.23 -4.39
N LEU A 383 -12.97 -9.75 -4.55
CA LEU A 383 -13.28 -10.74 -5.58
C LEU A 383 -12.98 -10.21 -6.98
N PHE A 384 -13.36 -8.98 -7.27
CA PHE A 384 -13.09 -8.32 -8.54
C PHE A 384 -11.58 -8.18 -8.78
N ALA A 385 -10.84 -7.67 -7.81
CA ALA A 385 -9.40 -7.45 -7.91
C ALA A 385 -8.64 -8.75 -8.21
N PHE A 386 -8.91 -9.83 -7.48
CA PHE A 386 -8.27 -11.13 -7.74
C PHE A 386 -8.66 -11.72 -9.08
N THR A 387 -9.91 -11.59 -9.49
CA THR A 387 -10.40 -12.17 -10.76
C THR A 387 -9.86 -11.40 -11.96
N GLU A 388 -9.76 -10.08 -11.86
CA GLU A 388 -9.22 -9.24 -12.92
C GLU A 388 -7.71 -9.39 -13.09
N ALA A 389 -6.99 -9.58 -11.98
CA ALA A 389 -5.53 -9.63 -11.96
C ALA A 389 -4.97 -10.66 -12.94
N THR A 390 -4.06 -10.19 -13.79
CA THR A 390 -3.37 -10.97 -14.82
C THR A 390 -1.98 -11.45 -14.38
N SER A 391 -1.41 -10.83 -13.37
CA SER A 391 -0.14 -11.26 -12.75
C SER A 391 -0.20 -12.71 -12.26
N PRO A 392 0.94 -13.43 -12.19
CA PRO A 392 0.99 -14.77 -11.62
C PRO A 392 0.37 -14.83 -10.23
N LYS A 393 -0.49 -15.82 -9.97
CA LYS A 393 -1.16 -16.01 -8.67
C LYS A 393 -0.96 -17.43 -8.18
N VAL A 394 -0.37 -17.58 -7.00
CA VAL A 394 -0.16 -18.87 -6.33
C VAL A 394 -0.86 -18.81 -4.98
N THR A 395 -1.75 -19.74 -4.72
CA THR A 395 -2.55 -19.82 -3.50
C THR A 395 -2.19 -21.06 -2.70
N VAL A 396 -2.03 -20.93 -1.39
CA VAL A 396 -1.84 -22.05 -0.46
C VAL A 396 -2.89 -21.98 0.63
N ILE A 397 -3.76 -22.96 0.69
CA ILE A 397 -4.79 -23.09 1.73
C ILE A 397 -4.18 -23.84 2.90
N THR A 398 -3.99 -23.15 4.02
CA THR A 398 -3.31 -23.73 5.20
C THR A 398 -4.29 -24.43 6.13
N ARG A 399 -5.52 -23.90 6.29
CA ARG A 399 -6.53 -24.48 7.15
C ARG A 399 -7.94 -24.22 6.60
N LYS A 400 -8.69 -23.27 7.14
CA LYS A 400 -10.09 -23.02 6.74
C LYS A 400 -10.18 -22.26 5.42
N ALA A 401 -11.12 -22.65 4.59
CA ALA A 401 -11.51 -21.93 3.38
C ALA A 401 -13.01 -22.16 3.15
N TYR A 402 -13.86 -21.34 3.78
CA TYR A 402 -15.29 -21.58 3.84
C TYR A 402 -16.11 -20.57 3.04
N GLY A 403 -17.14 -21.09 2.39
CA GLY A 403 -18.17 -20.32 1.69
C GLY A 403 -17.60 -19.42 0.61
N GLY A 404 -18.25 -18.26 0.39
CA GLY A 404 -17.79 -17.29 -0.58
C GLY A 404 -16.39 -16.72 -0.32
N ALA A 405 -15.90 -16.78 0.91
CA ALA A 405 -14.54 -16.35 1.22
C ALA A 405 -13.48 -17.29 0.63
N TYR A 406 -13.77 -18.58 0.46
CA TYR A 406 -12.94 -19.50 -0.31
C TYR A 406 -12.73 -18.99 -1.75
N ASP A 407 -13.82 -18.57 -2.41
CA ASP A 407 -13.73 -18.04 -3.77
C ASP A 407 -12.92 -16.76 -3.81
N VAL A 408 -13.22 -15.82 -2.91
CA VAL A 408 -12.63 -14.48 -2.88
C VAL A 408 -11.13 -14.50 -2.63
N MET A 409 -10.62 -15.42 -1.79
CA MET A 409 -9.20 -15.53 -1.46
C MET A 409 -8.38 -16.26 -2.54
N ALA A 410 -8.49 -15.81 -3.78
CA ALA A 410 -7.75 -16.31 -4.93
C ALA A 410 -7.91 -17.81 -5.16
N SER A 411 -9.17 -18.30 -5.21
CA SER A 411 -9.44 -19.66 -5.60
C SER A 411 -9.11 -19.90 -7.08
N LYS A 412 -8.99 -21.15 -7.47
CA LYS A 412 -8.78 -21.54 -8.86
C LYS A 412 -9.91 -21.04 -9.76
N HIS A 413 -11.15 -20.99 -9.24
CA HIS A 413 -12.32 -20.47 -9.95
C HIS A 413 -12.23 -18.97 -10.25
N MET A 414 -11.50 -18.23 -9.39
CA MET A 414 -11.22 -16.79 -9.56
C MET A 414 -9.87 -16.53 -10.27
N ARG A 415 -9.52 -17.43 -11.20
CA ARG A 415 -8.35 -17.31 -12.08
C ARG A 415 -6.99 -17.35 -11.37
N ALA A 416 -6.89 -17.94 -10.16
CA ALA A 416 -5.59 -18.28 -9.62
C ALA A 416 -4.94 -19.38 -10.46
N ASP A 417 -3.63 -19.25 -10.70
CA ASP A 417 -2.91 -20.14 -11.64
C ASP A 417 -2.60 -21.47 -10.99
N VAL A 418 -2.11 -21.45 -9.76
CA VAL A 418 -1.73 -22.64 -8.99
C VAL A 418 -2.32 -22.55 -7.59
N ASN A 419 -3.04 -23.59 -7.20
CA ASN A 419 -3.65 -23.71 -5.88
C ASN A 419 -3.14 -24.95 -5.17
N TYR A 420 -2.43 -24.77 -4.06
CA TYR A 420 -2.03 -25.82 -3.14
C TYR A 420 -2.87 -25.83 -1.88
N ALA A 421 -2.94 -26.96 -1.23
CA ALA A 421 -3.48 -27.08 0.11
C ALA A 421 -2.54 -27.86 1.03
N TRP A 422 -2.52 -27.52 2.31
CA TRP A 422 -1.91 -28.36 3.33
C TRP A 422 -2.85 -29.50 3.73
N PRO A 423 -2.35 -30.58 4.32
CA PRO A 423 -3.21 -31.68 4.80
C PRO A 423 -4.26 -31.21 5.84
N THR A 424 -3.98 -30.12 6.55
CA THR A 424 -4.86 -29.47 7.52
C THR A 424 -5.96 -28.61 6.89
N ALA A 425 -5.98 -28.46 5.55
CA ALA A 425 -6.94 -27.61 4.85
C ALA A 425 -8.38 -28.20 4.94
N GLN A 426 -9.32 -27.30 5.16
CA GLN A 426 -10.75 -27.59 5.23
C GLN A 426 -11.47 -26.70 4.20
N ILE A 427 -11.89 -27.27 3.09
CA ILE A 427 -12.50 -26.53 1.98
C ILE A 427 -13.96 -26.94 1.90
N ALA A 428 -14.89 -26.08 2.32
CA ALA A 428 -16.31 -26.40 2.40
C ALA A 428 -17.21 -25.16 2.32
N VAL A 429 -18.50 -25.38 2.17
CA VAL A 429 -19.49 -24.29 2.18
C VAL A 429 -19.54 -23.59 3.53
N MET A 430 -19.42 -24.34 4.62
CA MET A 430 -19.39 -23.83 6.00
C MET A 430 -18.78 -24.86 6.95
N GLY A 431 -18.49 -24.46 8.19
CA GLY A 431 -18.05 -25.37 9.23
C GLY A 431 -19.07 -26.43 9.58
N ALA A 432 -18.61 -27.60 10.07
CA ALA A 432 -19.42 -28.78 10.28
C ALA A 432 -20.65 -28.54 11.16
N LYS A 433 -20.50 -27.83 12.28
CA LYS A 433 -21.63 -27.57 13.21
C LYS A 433 -22.78 -26.84 12.50
N GLY A 434 -22.50 -25.75 11.81
CA GLY A 434 -23.55 -25.02 11.08
C GLY A 434 -24.19 -25.84 9.96
N ALA A 435 -23.38 -26.60 9.22
CA ALA A 435 -23.87 -27.47 8.16
C ALA A 435 -24.85 -28.56 8.70
N VAL A 436 -24.45 -29.20 9.79
CA VAL A 436 -25.23 -30.28 10.43
C VAL A 436 -26.55 -29.75 10.99
N GLU A 437 -26.54 -28.60 11.64
CA GLU A 437 -27.78 -27.97 12.15
C GLU A 437 -28.79 -27.61 11.03
N ILE A 438 -28.30 -27.36 9.81
CA ILE A 438 -29.16 -27.12 8.64
C ILE A 438 -29.64 -28.42 8.02
N ILE A 439 -28.75 -29.38 7.76
CA ILE A 439 -29.02 -30.61 7.03
C ILE A 439 -29.89 -31.57 7.89
N PHE A 440 -29.53 -31.64 9.19
CA PHE A 440 -30.18 -32.56 10.16
C PHE A 440 -31.00 -31.77 11.19
N ARG A 441 -31.79 -30.85 10.72
CA ARG A 441 -32.62 -29.96 11.56
C ARG A 441 -33.54 -30.71 12.54
N GLN A 442 -33.96 -31.92 12.16
CA GLN A 442 -34.81 -32.79 12.99
C GLN A 442 -34.04 -33.34 14.21
N ASP A 443 -32.74 -33.43 14.17
CA ASP A 443 -31.89 -33.96 15.25
C ASP A 443 -31.48 -32.88 16.26
N ILE A 444 -31.90 -31.60 16.04
CA ILE A 444 -31.63 -30.50 16.97
C ILE A 444 -32.28 -30.80 18.33
N GLY A 445 -31.45 -30.86 19.37
CA GLY A 445 -31.85 -31.21 20.74
C GLY A 445 -31.30 -32.56 21.21
N ASP A 446 -30.92 -33.45 20.28
CA ASP A 446 -30.19 -34.67 20.57
C ASP A 446 -28.68 -34.42 20.40
N LYS A 447 -27.97 -34.22 21.53
CA LYS A 447 -26.54 -33.87 21.53
C LYS A 447 -25.67 -34.98 20.94
N ASP A 448 -26.02 -36.24 21.18
CA ASP A 448 -25.25 -37.39 20.72
C ASP A 448 -25.42 -37.58 19.22
N ALA A 449 -26.67 -37.46 18.71
CA ALA A 449 -26.94 -37.48 17.28
C ALA A 449 -26.22 -36.34 16.55
N ILE A 450 -26.32 -35.10 17.03
CA ILE A 450 -25.62 -33.95 16.42
C ILE A 450 -24.10 -34.14 16.46
N ALA A 451 -23.52 -34.65 17.54
CA ALA A 451 -22.09 -34.93 17.62
C ALA A 451 -21.66 -35.98 16.59
N ALA A 452 -22.40 -37.06 16.44
CA ALA A 452 -22.16 -38.10 15.45
C ALA A 452 -22.24 -37.56 14.01
N ARG A 453 -23.27 -36.76 13.69
CA ARG A 453 -23.44 -36.11 12.38
C ARG A 453 -22.34 -35.09 12.09
N THR A 454 -21.90 -34.34 13.12
CA THR A 454 -20.81 -33.39 12.97
C THR A 454 -19.53 -34.10 12.58
N LYS A 455 -19.20 -35.20 13.27
CA LYS A 455 -18.03 -36.01 12.94
C LYS A 455 -18.10 -36.61 11.55
N GLU A 456 -19.26 -37.17 11.17
CA GLU A 456 -19.52 -37.72 9.82
C GLU A 456 -19.29 -36.64 8.75
N TYR A 457 -19.76 -35.41 8.98
CA TYR A 457 -19.62 -34.30 8.06
C TYR A 457 -18.16 -33.85 7.96
N GLU A 458 -17.44 -33.76 9.11
CA GLU A 458 -16.02 -33.44 9.16
C GLU A 458 -15.18 -34.43 8.37
N ASP A 459 -15.35 -35.72 8.64
CA ASP A 459 -14.60 -36.77 7.97
C ASP A 459 -14.84 -36.80 6.45
N ARG A 460 -16.07 -36.48 6.03
CA ARG A 460 -16.45 -36.54 4.63
C ARG A 460 -16.11 -35.29 3.84
N PHE A 461 -16.23 -34.08 4.40
CA PHE A 461 -16.18 -32.82 3.66
C PHE A 461 -15.09 -31.86 4.12
N LEU A 462 -14.67 -31.88 5.39
CA LEU A 462 -13.68 -30.93 5.90
C LEU A 462 -12.24 -31.44 5.75
N ASN A 463 -11.86 -31.72 4.52
CA ASN A 463 -10.52 -32.15 4.15
C ASN A 463 -10.17 -31.62 2.74
N PRO A 464 -8.89 -31.57 2.36
CA PRO A 464 -8.49 -31.06 1.04
C PRO A 464 -8.78 -32.03 -0.12
N PHE A 465 -8.97 -33.32 0.16
CA PHE A 465 -9.03 -34.37 -0.87
C PHE A 465 -10.33 -34.31 -1.68
N VAL A 466 -11.42 -33.80 -1.12
CA VAL A 466 -12.67 -33.59 -1.87
C VAL A 466 -12.44 -32.56 -2.99
N ALA A 467 -11.79 -31.45 -2.68
CA ALA A 467 -11.44 -30.42 -3.67
C ALA A 467 -10.39 -30.93 -4.66
N ALA A 468 -9.38 -31.65 -4.18
CA ALA A 468 -8.35 -32.27 -5.02
C ALA A 468 -8.94 -33.27 -6.03
N GLY A 469 -9.84 -34.14 -5.57
CA GLY A 469 -10.51 -35.11 -6.44
C GLY A 469 -11.38 -34.48 -7.54
N ARG A 470 -11.75 -33.22 -7.39
CA ARG A 470 -12.47 -32.43 -8.39
C ARG A 470 -11.57 -31.54 -9.25
N GLY A 471 -10.25 -31.50 -8.98
CA GLY A 471 -9.31 -30.63 -9.67
C GLY A 471 -9.42 -29.15 -9.28
N TYR A 472 -10.01 -28.82 -8.11
CA TYR A 472 -10.15 -27.46 -7.60
C TYR A 472 -8.88 -26.96 -6.90
N ILE A 473 -7.99 -27.87 -6.53
CA ILE A 473 -6.62 -27.61 -6.11
C ILE A 473 -5.68 -28.50 -6.92
N ASP A 474 -4.45 -28.03 -7.14
CA ASP A 474 -3.48 -28.73 -7.99
C ASP A 474 -2.72 -29.82 -7.23
N ASP A 475 -2.50 -29.64 -5.93
CA ASP A 475 -1.85 -30.64 -5.09
C ASP A 475 -2.11 -30.39 -3.59
N VAL A 476 -2.03 -31.46 -2.82
CA VAL A 476 -1.94 -31.40 -1.35
C VAL A 476 -0.48 -31.56 -0.98
N ILE A 477 0.11 -30.50 -0.48
CA ILE A 477 1.56 -30.41 -0.24
C ILE A 477 1.92 -30.52 1.23
N ARG A 478 3.12 -31.02 1.53
CA ARG A 478 3.66 -31.01 2.89
C ARG A 478 3.99 -29.56 3.27
N PRO A 479 3.64 -29.09 4.48
CA PRO A 479 3.86 -27.70 4.88
C PRO A 479 5.33 -27.25 4.73
N HIS A 480 6.30 -28.06 5.13
CA HIS A 480 7.71 -27.74 4.99
C HIS A 480 8.17 -27.48 3.55
N SER A 481 7.46 -28.01 2.56
CA SER A 481 7.80 -27.83 1.14
C SER A 481 7.21 -26.55 0.53
N THR A 482 6.46 -25.75 1.26
CA THR A 482 5.68 -24.61 0.76
C THR A 482 6.55 -23.64 -0.04
N ARG A 483 7.70 -23.22 0.49
CA ARG A 483 8.60 -22.28 -0.19
C ARG A 483 9.02 -22.77 -1.58
N TRP A 484 9.59 -23.95 -1.67
CA TRP A 484 10.09 -24.43 -2.96
C TRP A 484 8.97 -24.76 -3.96
N ARG A 485 7.78 -25.15 -3.47
CA ARG A 485 6.59 -25.34 -4.32
C ARG A 485 6.13 -24.03 -4.93
N ILE A 486 6.09 -22.95 -4.13
CA ILE A 486 5.77 -21.60 -4.63
C ILE A 486 6.85 -21.12 -5.60
N ALA A 487 8.13 -21.27 -5.29
CA ALA A 487 9.23 -20.87 -6.15
C ALA A 487 9.15 -21.56 -7.53
N ARG A 488 8.87 -22.86 -7.57
CA ARG A 488 8.68 -23.60 -8.84
C ARG A 488 7.47 -23.13 -9.61
N ALA A 489 6.34 -22.86 -8.94
CA ALA A 489 5.14 -22.35 -9.58
C ALA A 489 5.40 -20.96 -10.20
N LEU A 490 6.03 -20.05 -9.46
CA LEU A 490 6.38 -18.72 -9.96
C LEU A 490 7.38 -18.78 -11.13
N ARG A 491 8.32 -19.72 -11.09
CA ARG A 491 9.27 -19.95 -12.21
C ARG A 491 8.55 -20.43 -13.47
N MET A 492 7.60 -21.36 -13.33
CA MET A 492 6.74 -21.83 -14.42
C MET A 492 5.91 -20.70 -15.02
N LEU A 493 5.38 -19.82 -14.16
CA LEU A 493 4.51 -18.72 -14.55
C LEU A 493 5.26 -17.46 -15.04
N LYS A 494 6.60 -17.49 -15.08
CA LYS A 494 7.43 -16.32 -15.42
C LYS A 494 7.01 -15.61 -16.71
N ASN A 495 6.59 -16.38 -17.69
CA ASN A 495 6.21 -15.88 -19.02
C ASN A 495 4.68 -15.92 -19.22
N LYS A 496 3.91 -15.96 -18.13
CA LYS A 496 2.45 -15.94 -18.22
C LYS A 496 1.98 -14.73 -19.02
N GLN A 497 1.14 -14.98 -20.00
CA GLN A 497 0.41 -13.96 -20.74
C GLN A 497 -1.08 -14.30 -20.72
N VAL A 498 -1.89 -13.32 -20.42
CA VAL A 498 -3.36 -13.45 -20.44
C VAL A 498 -3.88 -12.59 -21.57
N PRO A 499 -4.74 -13.10 -22.45
CA PRO A 499 -5.37 -12.30 -23.49
C PRO A 499 -6.09 -11.11 -22.86
N HIS A 500 -5.77 -9.91 -23.33
CA HIS A 500 -6.42 -8.69 -22.85
C HIS A 500 -7.84 -8.62 -23.38
N ILE A 501 -8.81 -8.53 -22.49
CA ILE A 501 -10.19 -8.22 -22.87
C ILE A 501 -10.22 -6.72 -23.15
N TRP A 502 -10.55 -6.36 -24.40
CA TRP A 502 -10.65 -4.96 -24.76
C TRP A 502 -11.80 -4.30 -23.99
N LYS A 503 -11.48 -3.32 -23.19
CA LYS A 503 -12.40 -2.47 -22.45
C LYS A 503 -11.74 -1.12 -22.27
N LYS A 504 -12.52 -0.06 -22.22
CA LYS A 504 -12.00 1.28 -22.03
C LYS A 504 -11.31 1.39 -20.65
N HIS A 505 -11.95 0.88 -19.64
CA HIS A 505 -11.47 0.64 -18.27
C HIS A 505 -12.43 -0.35 -17.60
N ASP A 506 -12.06 -0.87 -16.44
CA ASP A 506 -12.96 -1.67 -15.63
C ASP A 506 -14.01 -0.79 -14.92
N ASN A 507 -15.05 -1.43 -14.41
CA ASN A 507 -16.06 -0.80 -13.56
C ASN A 507 -16.13 -1.57 -12.23
N ILE A 508 -15.05 -1.44 -11.47
CA ILE A 508 -14.96 -2.04 -10.14
C ILE A 508 -16.04 -1.44 -9.21
N PRO A 509 -16.68 -2.22 -8.32
CA PRO A 509 -17.63 -1.68 -7.36
C PRO A 509 -16.94 -0.76 -6.36
N LEU A 510 -17.07 0.55 -6.55
CA LEU A 510 -16.41 1.62 -5.75
C LEU A 510 -17.18 1.89 -4.45
#